data_757556955b6ed83f478e59304d3785db
#
_entry.id   757556955b6ed83f478e59304d3785db
#
_cell.length_a   1.000
_cell.length_b   1.000
_cell.length_c   1.000
_cell.angle_alpha   90.00
_cell.angle_beta   90.00
_cell.angle_gamma   90.00
#
_symmetry.space_group_name_H-M   'P 1'
#
loop_
_entity.id
_entity.type
_entity.pdbx_description
1 polymer ?
#
loop_
_entity_poly.entity_id
_entity_poly.type
_entity_poly.pdbx_seq_one_letter_code
_entity_poly.pdbx_strand_id
1 'polypeptide(L)'
;IDAKFPLESFRRISLAETPADRQRARREFGRSVRARIDEIADRYIKPDEGTFDFAMMYVPAENVFYEIITAEPGAESPWELFQYAWGRRVIPVSPNSFYSYLMAIAYGLRGMRIEQRARTIVGELRAVQEAFGAWTGDFAQLGRHLKNAGAKFDECQRKVDQFGDRVARIAGGDGPTDVADPEAPRRLP
;
A
#
# COMPACT_ATOMS: atom_id res chain seq x y z
N ILE A 1 21.62 13.54 7.23
CA ILE A 1 22.98 13.75 6.67
C ILE A 1 23.62 14.88 7.46
N ASP A 2 24.79 14.64 8.01
CA ASP A 2 25.59 15.68 8.69
C ASP A 2 26.91 15.90 7.93
N ALA A 3 27.23 17.17 7.64
CA ALA A 3 28.43 17.57 6.89
C ALA A 3 29.51 18.21 7.78
N LYS A 4 29.32 18.28 9.09
CA LYS A 4 30.31 18.81 10.04
C LYS A 4 31.34 17.73 10.34
N PHE A 5 32.47 17.80 9.68
CA PHE A 5 33.55 16.83 9.84
C PHE A 5 34.80 17.48 10.46
N PRO A 6 35.56 16.78 11.39
CA PRO A 6 36.71 17.34 12.09
C PRO A 6 37.99 17.38 11.21
N LEU A 7 37.99 18.20 10.15
CA LEU A 7 39.08 18.32 9.21
C LEU A 7 40.40 18.81 9.86
N GLU A 8 40.34 19.62 10.89
CA GLU A 8 41.53 20.12 11.60
C GLU A 8 42.34 18.98 12.22
N SER A 9 41.66 17.98 12.76
CA SER A 9 42.33 16.79 13.31
C SER A 9 43.03 15.98 12.22
N PHE A 10 42.47 15.91 11.02
CA PHE A 10 43.11 15.26 9.87
C PHE A 10 44.32 16.04 9.36
N ARG A 11 44.25 17.36 9.25
CA ARG A 11 45.41 18.20 8.84
C ARG A 11 46.64 17.98 9.70
N ARG A 12 46.51 17.73 10.98
CA ARG A 12 47.61 17.42 11.87
C ARG A 12 48.38 16.15 11.46
N ILE A 13 47.69 15.16 10.86
CA ILE A 13 48.34 13.95 10.34
C ILE A 13 49.29 14.31 9.20
N SER A 14 48.84 15.18 8.28
CA SER A 14 49.63 15.62 7.13
C SER A 14 50.79 16.55 7.50
N LEU A 15 50.69 17.28 8.61
CA LEU A 15 51.72 18.20 9.10
C LEU A 15 52.72 17.54 10.04
N ALA A 16 52.49 16.27 10.41
CA ALA A 16 53.39 15.56 11.35
C ALA A 16 54.73 15.22 10.68
N GLU A 17 55.80 15.72 11.25
CA GLU A 17 57.17 15.54 10.76
C GLU A 17 57.78 14.17 11.13
N THR A 18 57.44 13.66 12.31
CA THR A 18 57.95 12.37 12.77
C THR A 18 56.89 11.26 12.72
N PRO A 19 57.33 9.98 12.58
CA PRO A 19 56.39 8.84 12.63
C PRO A 19 55.61 8.80 13.96
N ALA A 20 56.21 9.16 15.08
CA ALA A 20 55.58 9.19 16.39
C ALA A 20 54.48 10.27 16.47
N ASP A 21 54.74 11.47 15.95
CA ASP A 21 53.75 12.55 15.88
C ASP A 21 52.60 12.19 14.96
N ARG A 22 52.88 11.55 13.83
CA ARG A 22 51.88 11.07 12.92
C ARG A 22 50.95 10.04 13.58
N GLN A 23 51.52 9.09 14.32
CA GLN A 23 50.71 8.11 15.04
C GLN A 23 49.84 8.75 16.13
N ARG A 24 50.39 9.77 16.83
CA ARG A 24 49.64 10.54 17.84
C ARG A 24 48.48 11.30 17.18
N ALA A 25 48.74 11.99 16.06
CA ALA A 25 47.71 12.71 15.31
C ALA A 25 46.60 11.77 14.78
N ARG A 26 46.96 10.57 14.31
CA ARG A 26 45.97 9.54 13.90
C ARG A 26 45.10 9.11 15.07
N ARG A 27 45.62 8.90 16.26
CA ARG A 27 44.84 8.59 17.46
C ARG A 27 43.87 9.72 17.85
N GLU A 28 44.33 10.97 17.77
CA GLU A 28 43.49 12.13 18.02
C GLU A 28 42.39 12.27 16.99
N PHE A 29 42.70 12.05 15.71
CA PHE A 29 41.71 12.02 14.61
C PHE A 29 40.68 10.92 14.85
N GLY A 30 41.08 9.69 15.16
CA GLY A 30 40.16 8.58 15.43
C GLY A 30 39.19 8.89 16.57
N ARG A 31 39.67 9.51 17.66
CA ARG A 31 38.81 9.95 18.77
C ARG A 31 37.80 11.03 18.33
N SER A 32 38.26 12.00 17.54
CA SER A 32 37.40 13.07 17.04
C SER A 32 36.30 12.52 16.10
N VAL A 33 36.63 11.54 15.25
CA VAL A 33 35.66 10.87 14.36
C VAL A 33 34.66 10.03 15.17
N ARG A 34 35.13 9.27 16.18
CA ARG A 34 34.18 8.52 17.05
C ARG A 34 33.19 9.44 17.75
N ALA A 35 33.65 10.54 18.34
CA ALA A 35 32.79 11.51 19.00
C ALA A 35 31.74 12.09 18.01
N ARG A 36 32.14 12.31 16.76
CA ARG A 36 31.20 12.77 15.73
C ARG A 36 30.20 11.71 15.35
N ILE A 37 30.60 10.44 15.23
CA ILE A 37 29.71 9.32 14.97
C ILE A 37 28.65 9.21 16.06
N ASP A 38 29.07 9.32 17.34
CA ASP A 38 28.15 9.28 18.47
C ASP A 38 27.14 10.44 18.43
N GLU A 39 27.61 11.65 18.19
CA GLU A 39 26.75 12.84 18.06
C GLU A 39 25.70 12.66 16.96
N ILE A 40 26.11 12.12 15.81
CA ILE A 40 25.20 11.87 14.68
C ILE A 40 24.17 10.80 15.04
N ALA A 41 24.63 9.70 15.64
CA ALA A 41 23.73 8.60 16.03
C ALA A 41 22.68 9.07 17.02
N ASP A 42 23.11 9.72 18.09
CA ASP A 42 22.23 10.13 19.19
C ASP A 42 21.28 11.26 18.78
N ARG A 43 21.67 12.10 17.84
CA ARG A 43 20.88 13.25 17.40
C ARG A 43 19.89 12.92 16.28
N TYR A 44 20.28 12.06 15.34
CA TYR A 44 19.53 11.90 14.08
C TYR A 44 18.92 10.52 13.88
N ILE A 45 19.30 9.49 14.66
CA ILE A 45 18.72 8.17 14.56
C ILE A 45 17.65 7.99 15.64
N LYS A 46 16.42 8.36 15.30
CA LYS A 46 15.27 8.32 16.19
C LYS A 46 14.06 7.74 15.46
N PRO A 47 14.01 6.44 15.24
CA PRO A 47 12.94 5.78 14.49
C PRO A 47 11.56 6.07 15.08
N ASP A 48 11.45 6.21 16.40
CA ASP A 48 10.19 6.52 17.10
C ASP A 48 9.67 7.94 16.77
N GLU A 49 10.58 8.85 16.35
CA GLU A 49 10.23 10.20 15.86
C GLU A 49 10.06 10.24 14.32
N GLY A 50 10.06 9.07 13.63
CA GLY A 50 9.85 8.96 12.19
C GLY A 50 11.10 9.14 11.33
N THR A 51 12.30 9.08 11.91
CA THR A 51 13.55 9.06 11.16
C THR A 51 13.86 7.65 10.66
N PHE A 52 14.81 7.54 9.70
CA PHE A 52 15.41 6.24 9.39
C PHE A 52 16.22 5.73 10.58
N ASP A 53 16.41 4.42 10.64
CA ASP A 53 17.25 3.73 11.63
C ASP A 53 18.74 3.78 11.31
N PHE A 54 19.14 4.64 10.40
CA PHE A 54 20.53 4.94 10.04
C PHE A 54 20.72 6.43 9.71
N ALA A 55 21.96 6.89 9.77
CA ALA A 55 22.36 8.23 9.35
C ALA A 55 23.58 8.18 8.45
N MET A 56 23.79 9.23 7.66
CA MET A 56 24.99 9.39 6.83
C MET A 56 25.89 10.48 7.41
N MET A 57 27.18 10.17 7.54
CA MET A 57 28.23 11.12 7.89
C MET A 57 28.98 11.49 6.61
N TYR A 58 28.77 12.72 6.12
CA TYR A 58 29.46 13.20 4.94
C TYR A 58 30.91 13.60 5.27
N VAL A 59 31.85 12.93 4.62
CA VAL A 59 33.29 13.20 4.71
C VAL A 59 33.69 14.04 3.50
N PRO A 60 34.12 15.30 3.66
CA PRO A 60 34.20 16.26 2.56
C PRO A 60 35.36 16.04 1.59
N ALA A 61 36.22 15.06 1.84
CA ALA A 61 37.37 14.78 0.96
C ALA A 61 37.68 13.28 0.91
N GLU A 62 37.98 12.78 -0.29
CA GLU A 62 38.28 11.36 -0.52
C GLU A 62 39.47 10.84 0.30
N ASN A 63 40.54 11.61 0.38
CA ASN A 63 41.71 11.23 1.16
C ASN A 63 41.42 11.08 2.68
N VAL A 64 40.49 11.89 3.19
CA VAL A 64 40.02 11.78 4.57
C VAL A 64 39.13 10.55 4.74
N PHE A 65 38.28 10.27 3.76
CA PHE A 65 37.45 9.07 3.75
C PHE A 65 38.33 7.81 3.72
N TYR A 66 39.37 7.79 2.88
CA TYR A 66 40.31 6.68 2.84
C TYR A 66 41.00 6.46 4.19
N GLU A 67 41.39 7.50 4.93
CA GLU A 67 41.97 7.36 6.25
C GLU A 67 41.02 6.69 7.28
N ILE A 68 39.68 6.82 7.06
CA ILE A 68 38.67 6.17 7.91
C ILE A 68 38.52 4.69 7.58
N ILE A 69 38.63 4.31 6.27
CA ILE A 69 38.36 2.95 5.83
C ILE A 69 39.59 2.08 5.61
N THR A 70 40.79 2.67 5.42
CA THR A 70 42.04 1.91 5.21
C THR A 70 42.78 1.71 6.50
N ALA A 71 43.04 0.46 6.86
CA ALA A 71 43.78 0.07 8.04
C ALA A 71 45.21 -0.24 7.72
N GLU A 72 46.17 0.39 8.46
CA GLU A 72 47.46 -0.25 8.69
C GLU A 72 47.39 -1.06 9.99
N PRO A 73 47.91 -2.30 10.04
CA PRO A 73 47.90 -3.11 11.25
C PRO A 73 48.81 -2.49 12.33
N GLY A 74 48.28 -2.19 13.50
CA GLY A 74 49.14 -1.93 14.64
C GLY A 74 48.81 -0.80 15.60
N ALA A 75 47.82 0.02 15.42
CA ALA A 75 47.33 0.95 16.45
C ALA A 75 45.92 1.39 16.11
N GLU A 76 44.98 1.33 17.04
CA GLU A 76 43.54 1.68 16.88
C GLU A 76 43.16 1.77 15.39
N SER A 77 42.93 0.59 14.77
CA SER A 77 42.82 0.42 13.32
C SER A 77 41.69 1.31 12.74
N PRO A 78 41.88 2.01 11.62
CA PRO A 78 40.77 2.67 10.89
C PRO A 78 39.63 1.72 10.55
N TRP A 79 39.90 0.43 10.34
CA TRP A 79 38.89 -0.60 10.24
C TRP A 79 37.95 -0.65 11.47
N GLU A 80 38.51 -0.40 12.66
CA GLU A 80 37.72 -0.28 13.89
C GLU A 80 36.83 0.96 13.88
N LEU A 81 37.26 2.07 13.26
CA LEU A 81 36.42 3.25 13.08
C LEU A 81 35.22 2.99 12.15
N PHE A 82 35.47 2.30 11.05
CA PHE A 82 34.42 1.93 10.14
C PHE A 82 33.43 0.96 10.79
N GLN A 83 33.92 -0.09 11.47
CA GLN A 83 33.08 -1.01 12.23
C GLN A 83 32.31 -0.32 13.34
N TYR A 84 32.95 0.62 14.02
CA TYR A 84 32.32 1.43 15.05
C TYR A 84 31.16 2.25 14.46
N ALA A 85 31.38 2.95 13.35
CA ALA A 85 30.34 3.71 12.66
C ALA A 85 29.17 2.80 12.25
N TRP A 86 29.49 1.62 11.70
CA TRP A 86 28.50 0.64 11.33
C TRP A 86 27.67 0.14 12.52
N GLY A 87 28.32 -0.17 13.63
CA GLY A 87 27.65 -0.56 14.89
C GLY A 87 26.72 0.53 15.44
N ARG A 88 27.08 1.80 15.20
CA ARG A 88 26.24 2.96 15.55
C ARG A 88 25.23 3.32 14.45
N ARG A 89 25.11 2.51 13.38
CA ARG A 89 24.25 2.75 12.20
C ARG A 89 24.52 4.09 11.49
N VAL A 90 25.76 4.56 11.58
CA VAL A 90 26.23 5.75 10.87
C VAL A 90 27.08 5.30 9.69
N ILE A 91 26.71 5.70 8.49
CA ILE A 91 27.40 5.32 7.24
C ILE A 91 28.29 6.49 6.81
N PRO A 92 29.64 6.36 6.89
CA PRO A 92 30.52 7.34 6.30
C PRO A 92 30.37 7.32 4.78
N VAL A 93 30.27 8.50 4.19
CA VAL A 93 30.15 8.65 2.73
C VAL A 93 31.12 9.72 2.24
N SER A 94 31.79 9.46 1.12
CA SER A 94 32.65 10.40 0.43
C SER A 94 31.88 11.20 -0.62
N PRO A 95 32.47 12.28 -1.20
CA PRO A 95 31.85 13.00 -2.31
C PRO A 95 31.46 12.09 -3.47
N ASN A 96 32.30 11.11 -3.83
CA ASN A 96 32.05 10.19 -4.94
C ASN A 96 30.97 9.14 -4.62
N SER A 97 30.95 8.60 -3.40
CA SER A 97 29.98 7.58 -3.01
C SER A 97 28.62 8.16 -2.61
N PHE A 98 28.58 9.39 -2.16
CA PHE A 98 27.39 10.05 -1.63
C PHE A 98 26.20 10.03 -2.60
N TYR A 99 26.47 10.44 -3.85
CA TYR A 99 25.43 10.45 -4.90
C TYR A 99 24.83 9.06 -5.14
N SER A 100 25.69 8.04 -5.21
CA SER A 100 25.24 6.66 -5.42
C SER A 100 24.35 6.16 -4.29
N TYR A 101 24.69 6.45 -3.04
CA TYR A 101 23.85 6.12 -1.88
C TYR A 101 22.52 6.85 -1.91
N LEU A 102 22.51 8.15 -2.23
CA LEU A 102 21.27 8.92 -2.36
C LEU A 102 20.36 8.35 -3.44
N MET A 103 20.92 7.98 -4.60
CA MET A 103 20.15 7.38 -5.67
C MET A 103 19.57 6.03 -5.26
N ALA A 104 20.36 5.17 -4.60
CA ALA A 104 19.88 3.89 -4.11
C ALA A 104 18.70 4.05 -3.12
N ILE A 105 18.81 4.99 -2.19
CA ILE A 105 17.73 5.31 -1.23
C ILE A 105 16.50 5.85 -1.98
N ALA A 106 16.69 6.78 -2.92
CA ALA A 106 15.59 7.35 -3.68
C ALA A 106 14.84 6.29 -4.50
N TYR A 107 15.55 5.33 -5.10
CA TYR A 107 14.93 4.19 -5.79
C TYR A 107 14.19 3.28 -4.84
N GLY A 108 14.76 2.97 -3.68
CA GLY A 108 14.10 2.17 -2.64
C GLY A 108 12.78 2.80 -2.17
N LEU A 109 12.80 4.12 -1.90
CA LEU A 109 11.60 4.87 -1.51
C LEU A 109 10.52 4.92 -2.61
N ARG A 110 10.92 5.00 -3.89
CA ARG A 110 9.97 4.89 -5.00
C ARG A 110 9.31 3.51 -5.04
N GLY A 111 10.08 2.45 -4.85
CA GLY A 111 9.56 1.08 -4.79
C GLY A 111 8.50 0.91 -3.72
N MET A 112 8.77 1.39 -2.50
CA MET A 112 7.82 1.34 -1.39
C MET A 112 6.51 2.11 -1.67
N ARG A 113 6.59 3.28 -2.32
CA ARG A 113 5.40 4.05 -2.72
C ARG A 113 4.56 3.32 -3.77
N ILE A 114 5.20 2.64 -4.72
CA ILE A 114 4.49 1.84 -5.73
C ILE A 114 3.76 0.68 -5.06
N GLU A 115 4.42 -0.03 -4.15
CA GLU A 115 3.80 -1.13 -3.41
C GLU A 115 2.59 -0.68 -2.57
N GLN A 116 2.71 0.44 -1.86
CA GLN A 116 1.60 1.02 -1.10
C GLN A 116 0.40 1.36 -2.01
N ARG A 117 0.65 2.01 -3.15
CA ARG A 117 -0.39 2.31 -4.13
C ARG A 117 -1.04 1.06 -4.70
N ALA A 118 -0.24 0.04 -5.03
CA ALA A 118 -0.76 -1.23 -5.52
C ALA A 118 -1.69 -1.91 -4.51
N ARG A 119 -1.34 -1.91 -3.24
CA ARG A 119 -2.20 -2.43 -2.15
C ARG A 119 -3.52 -1.66 -2.05
N THR A 120 -3.50 -0.33 -2.16
CA THR A 120 -4.70 0.50 -2.17
C THR A 120 -5.60 0.16 -3.34
N ILE A 121 -5.04 0.09 -4.56
CA ILE A 121 -5.80 -0.25 -5.77
C ILE A 121 -6.44 -1.65 -5.67
N VAL A 122 -5.73 -2.64 -5.14
CA VAL A 122 -6.29 -3.98 -4.92
C VAL A 122 -7.46 -3.94 -3.93
N GLY A 123 -7.36 -3.12 -2.87
CA GLY A 123 -8.47 -2.91 -1.93
C GLY A 123 -9.70 -2.28 -2.58
N GLU A 124 -9.50 -1.24 -3.39
CA GLU A 124 -10.58 -0.57 -4.14
C GLU A 124 -11.24 -1.50 -5.16
N LEU A 125 -10.44 -2.32 -5.87
CA LEU A 125 -10.97 -3.32 -6.82
C LEU A 125 -11.85 -4.35 -6.12
N ARG A 126 -11.49 -4.82 -4.92
CA ARG A 126 -12.34 -5.72 -4.14
C ARG A 126 -13.68 -5.09 -3.79
N ALA A 127 -13.67 -3.84 -3.32
CA ALA A 127 -14.90 -3.12 -3.01
C ALA A 127 -15.81 -2.95 -4.23
N VAL A 128 -15.23 -2.67 -5.41
CA VAL A 128 -15.98 -2.60 -6.68
C VAL A 128 -16.55 -3.96 -7.05
N GLN A 129 -15.80 -5.06 -6.90
CA GLN A 129 -16.29 -6.42 -7.17
C GLN A 129 -17.46 -6.81 -6.26
N GLU A 130 -17.40 -6.48 -4.98
CA GLU A 130 -18.47 -6.74 -4.01
C GLU A 130 -19.73 -5.95 -4.37
N ALA A 131 -19.60 -4.65 -4.68
CA ALA A 131 -20.72 -3.82 -5.11
C ALA A 131 -21.35 -4.33 -6.41
N PHE A 132 -20.54 -4.75 -7.38
CA PHE A 132 -21.03 -5.34 -8.63
C PHE A 132 -21.76 -6.66 -8.39
N GLY A 133 -21.26 -7.50 -7.48
CA GLY A 133 -21.93 -8.73 -7.04
C GLY A 133 -23.32 -8.47 -6.46
N ALA A 134 -23.46 -7.46 -5.61
CA ALA A 134 -24.74 -7.03 -5.06
C ALA A 134 -25.71 -6.57 -6.17
N TRP A 135 -25.25 -5.71 -7.09
CA TRP A 135 -26.06 -5.25 -8.23
C TRP A 135 -26.54 -6.37 -9.12
N THR A 136 -25.69 -7.34 -9.43
CA THR A 136 -26.13 -8.51 -10.24
C THR A 136 -27.19 -9.33 -9.52
N GLY A 137 -27.12 -9.44 -8.20
CA GLY A 137 -28.16 -10.04 -7.36
C GLY A 137 -29.50 -9.30 -7.46
N ASP A 138 -29.46 -7.98 -7.29
CA ASP A 138 -30.64 -7.11 -7.38
C ASP A 138 -31.27 -7.16 -8.79
N PHE A 139 -30.46 -7.16 -9.85
CA PHE A 139 -30.92 -7.31 -11.23
C PHE A 139 -31.62 -8.65 -11.46
N ALA A 140 -31.06 -9.73 -10.94
CA ALA A 140 -31.66 -11.05 -11.02
C ALA A 140 -33.02 -11.10 -10.27
N GLN A 141 -33.13 -10.43 -9.13
CA GLN A 141 -34.35 -10.31 -8.37
C GLN A 141 -35.39 -9.49 -9.13
N LEU A 142 -35.01 -8.34 -9.67
CA LEU A 142 -35.89 -7.51 -10.50
C LEU A 142 -36.41 -8.29 -11.71
N GLY A 143 -35.57 -9.06 -12.39
CA GLY A 143 -36.00 -9.94 -13.49
C GLY A 143 -37.07 -10.94 -13.07
N ARG A 144 -36.95 -11.55 -11.88
CA ARG A 144 -38.00 -12.42 -11.32
C ARG A 144 -39.29 -11.67 -11.05
N HIS A 145 -39.24 -10.46 -10.50
CA HIS A 145 -40.42 -9.65 -10.23
C HIS A 145 -41.14 -9.25 -11.53
N LEU A 146 -40.42 -8.85 -12.56
CA LEU A 146 -40.99 -8.53 -13.87
C LEU A 146 -41.66 -9.73 -14.52
N LYS A 147 -41.02 -10.92 -14.46
CA LYS A 147 -41.61 -12.15 -14.97
C LYS A 147 -42.93 -12.50 -14.24
N ASN A 148 -42.97 -12.40 -12.91
CA ASN A 148 -44.15 -12.66 -12.11
C ASN A 148 -45.24 -11.63 -12.38
N ALA A 149 -44.90 -10.35 -12.54
CA ALA A 149 -45.83 -9.29 -12.89
C ALA A 149 -46.40 -9.50 -14.28
N GLY A 150 -45.58 -9.91 -15.26
CA GLY A 150 -46.04 -10.25 -16.60
C GLY A 150 -47.04 -11.43 -16.59
N ALA A 151 -46.73 -12.51 -15.90
CA ALA A 151 -47.61 -13.65 -15.75
C ALA A 151 -48.97 -13.27 -15.11
N LYS A 152 -48.91 -12.38 -14.11
CA LYS A 152 -50.12 -11.89 -13.43
C LYS A 152 -50.94 -10.97 -14.33
N PHE A 153 -50.30 -10.16 -15.13
CA PHE A 153 -50.96 -9.33 -16.14
C PHE A 153 -51.70 -10.21 -17.16
N ASP A 154 -51.06 -11.24 -17.71
CA ASP A 154 -51.66 -12.17 -18.66
C ASP A 154 -52.85 -12.93 -18.06
N GLU A 155 -52.80 -13.29 -16.77
CA GLU A 155 -53.92 -13.89 -16.04
C GLU A 155 -55.11 -12.92 -15.93
N CYS A 156 -54.82 -11.66 -15.57
CA CYS A 156 -55.85 -10.63 -15.48
C CYS A 156 -56.50 -10.34 -16.85
N GLN A 157 -55.70 -10.25 -17.91
CA GLN A 157 -56.16 -10.03 -19.26
C GLN A 157 -57.14 -11.12 -19.68
N ARG A 158 -56.78 -12.39 -19.46
CA ARG A 158 -57.71 -13.53 -19.77
C ARG A 158 -59.03 -13.44 -19.01
N LYS A 159 -59.03 -13.00 -17.74
CA LYS A 159 -60.27 -12.83 -16.96
C LYS A 159 -61.15 -11.69 -17.52
N VAL A 160 -60.50 -10.60 -17.95
CA VAL A 160 -61.20 -9.48 -18.57
C VAL A 160 -61.88 -9.93 -19.90
N ASP A 161 -61.11 -10.66 -20.73
CA ASP A 161 -61.62 -11.18 -21.98
C ASP A 161 -62.86 -12.15 -21.79
N GLN A 162 -62.67 -13.10 -20.81
CA GLN A 162 -63.80 -14.00 -20.45
C GLN A 162 -65.04 -13.26 -19.92
N PHE A 163 -64.76 -12.19 -19.12
CA PHE A 163 -65.91 -11.36 -18.66
C PHE A 163 -66.57 -10.60 -19.80
N GLY A 164 -65.76 -10.04 -20.72
CA GLY A 164 -66.29 -9.40 -21.94
C GLY A 164 -67.14 -10.33 -22.75
N ASP A 165 -66.71 -11.56 -23.01
CA ASP A 165 -67.48 -12.58 -23.73
C ASP A 165 -68.81 -12.96 -23.02
N ARG A 166 -68.80 -13.01 -21.69
CA ARG A 166 -69.99 -13.24 -20.88
C ARG A 166 -70.99 -12.10 -21.02
N VAL A 167 -70.55 -10.88 -20.92
CA VAL A 167 -71.40 -9.69 -21.08
C VAL A 167 -71.94 -9.62 -22.48
N ALA A 168 -71.16 -9.91 -23.52
CA ALA A 168 -71.63 -9.93 -24.91
C ALA A 168 -72.72 -10.98 -25.13
N ARG A 169 -72.60 -12.17 -24.53
CA ARG A 169 -73.63 -13.21 -24.59
C ARG A 169 -74.94 -12.79 -23.92
N ILE A 170 -74.88 -12.17 -22.75
CA ILE A 170 -76.08 -11.68 -22.03
C ILE A 170 -76.72 -10.53 -22.82
N ALA A 171 -76.00 -9.62 -23.39
CA ALA A 171 -76.45 -8.47 -24.14
C ALA A 171 -77.03 -8.88 -25.54
N GLY A 172 -76.50 -9.98 -26.12
CA GLY A 172 -76.99 -10.51 -27.43
C GLY A 172 -78.23 -11.37 -27.37
N GLY A 173 -78.83 -11.60 -26.21
CA GLY A 173 -80.12 -12.28 -26.09
C GLY A 173 -80.12 -13.82 -26.16
N ASP A 174 -78.93 -14.45 -26.18
CA ASP A 174 -78.78 -15.90 -26.02
C ASP A 174 -78.70 -16.27 -24.53
N GLY A 175 -79.79 -16.08 -23.81
CA GLY A 175 -79.97 -16.65 -22.48
C GLY A 175 -80.22 -18.17 -22.61
N PRO A 176 -79.76 -19.00 -21.64
CA PRO A 176 -80.06 -20.43 -21.68
C PRO A 176 -81.57 -20.65 -21.59
N THR A 177 -82.18 -21.05 -22.69
CA THR A 177 -83.46 -21.66 -22.73
C THR A 177 -83.30 -23.09 -22.17
N ASP A 178 -83.27 -23.23 -20.88
CA ASP A 178 -83.53 -24.48 -20.23
C ASP A 178 -84.35 -24.23 -18.97
N VAL A 179 -85.65 -23.93 -19.23
CA VAL A 179 -86.72 -24.10 -18.25
C VAL A 179 -87.18 -25.55 -18.42
N ALA A 180 -86.59 -26.44 -17.67
CA ALA A 180 -87.10 -27.78 -17.47
C ALA A 180 -88.50 -27.67 -16.85
N ASP A 181 -89.43 -28.14 -17.56
CA ASP A 181 -90.83 -28.28 -17.18
C ASP A 181 -90.95 -29.31 -16.01
N PRO A 182 -91.51 -28.98 -14.85
CA PRO A 182 -91.62 -29.87 -13.74
C PRO A 182 -92.97 -30.56 -13.62
N GLU A 183 -93.49 -31.14 -14.72
CA GLU A 183 -94.66 -31.99 -14.53
C GLU A 183 -94.77 -33.14 -15.54
N ALA A 184 -94.20 -34.30 -15.11
CA ALA A 184 -94.68 -35.59 -15.65
C ALA A 184 -94.83 -36.58 -14.45
N PRO A 185 -96.01 -37.22 -14.28
CA PRO A 185 -96.37 -37.96 -13.09
C PRO A 185 -95.62 -39.29 -13.00
N ARG A 186 -95.08 -39.60 -11.83
CA ARG A 186 -94.57 -40.92 -11.43
C ARG A 186 -95.59 -41.97 -11.52
N ARG A 187 -95.46 -43.02 -12.32
CA ARG A 187 -96.09 -44.32 -12.15
C ARG A 187 -95.17 -45.24 -11.36
N LEU A 188 -95.73 -45.69 -10.23
CA LEU A 188 -95.29 -46.85 -9.45
C LEU A 188 -96.20 -48.04 -9.86
N PRO A 189 -95.88 -49.24 -9.51
CA PRO A 189 -94.74 -49.95 -8.90
C PRO A 189 -93.84 -50.65 -9.83
#